data_209d65e1b6a62c8602af038fc478ca9b
#
_entry.id   209d65e1b6a62c8602af038fc478ca9b
#
_cell.length_a   1.000
_cell.length_b   1.000
_cell.length_c   1.000
_cell.angle_alpha   90.00
_cell.angle_beta   90.00
_cell.angle_gamma   90.00
#
_symmetry.space_group_name_H-M   'P 1'
#
loop_
_entity.id
_entity.type
_entity.pdbx_description
1 polymer ?
#
loop_
_entity_poly.entity_id
_entity_poly.type
_entity_poly.pdbx_seq_one_letter_code
_entity_poly.pdbx_strand_id
1 'polypeptide(L)'
;LALVLTLSIAAASCQYFDRQVPSKDELLEKELKSINWQEVDEFPSVEACDSVSDKVLRRQCFLDFLVANIQQRLHAEPLKVLYPNLDTIEMKVTIFPDAHVEFEPKLTDSLIYGKATVDSILKARLSDFPSIKPALKRDIPVKTQFVLPVVLEVK
;
A
#
# COMPACT_ATOMS: atom_id res chain seq x y z
N LEU A 1 70.89 -3.57 -21.43
CA LEU A 1 70.33 -3.53 -20.05
C LEU A 1 69.02 -2.70 -19.99
N ALA A 2 68.97 -1.52 -20.59
CA ALA A 2 67.78 -0.63 -20.59
C ALA A 2 66.59 -1.28 -21.30
N LEU A 3 66.78 -2.03 -22.38
CA LEU A 3 65.70 -2.67 -23.15
C LEU A 3 65.04 -3.83 -22.39
N VAL A 4 65.79 -4.56 -21.56
CA VAL A 4 65.27 -5.63 -20.70
C VAL A 4 64.45 -5.05 -19.53
N LEU A 5 64.87 -3.90 -18.99
CA LEU A 5 64.18 -3.22 -17.89
C LEU A 5 62.80 -2.67 -18.34
N THR A 6 62.70 -2.10 -19.55
CA THR A 6 61.45 -1.60 -20.11
C THR A 6 60.44 -2.71 -20.41
N LEU A 7 60.92 -3.88 -20.84
CA LEU A 7 60.06 -5.05 -21.11
C LEU A 7 59.47 -5.63 -19.82
N SER A 8 60.19 -5.59 -18.70
CA SER A 8 59.70 -6.08 -17.38
C SER A 8 58.61 -5.20 -16.78
N ILE A 9 58.60 -3.88 -17.05
CA ILE A 9 57.60 -2.94 -16.57
C ILE A 9 56.27 -3.12 -17.33
N ALA A 10 56.32 -3.48 -18.61
CA ALA A 10 55.13 -3.72 -19.42
C ALA A 10 54.35 -4.99 -19.00
N ALA A 11 55.04 -6.00 -18.46
CA ALA A 11 54.40 -7.24 -17.99
C ALA A 11 53.65 -7.10 -16.64
N ALA A 12 54.00 -6.10 -15.83
CA ALA A 12 53.35 -5.86 -14.53
C ALA A 12 52.04 -5.07 -14.65
N SER A 13 51.72 -4.49 -15.81
CA SER A 13 50.55 -3.63 -16.00
C SER A 13 49.23 -4.38 -16.12
N CYS A 14 49.20 -5.68 -16.39
CA CYS A 14 47.97 -6.44 -16.59
C CYS A 14 47.30 -6.94 -15.31
N GLN A 15 47.95 -6.88 -14.14
CA GLN A 15 47.37 -7.40 -12.89
C GLN A 15 46.62 -6.35 -12.09
N TYR A 16 46.66 -5.08 -12.46
CA TYR A 16 46.00 -4.01 -11.69
C TYR A 16 44.53 -3.78 -12.08
N PHE A 17 43.99 -4.55 -13.04
CA PHE A 17 42.63 -4.40 -13.55
C PHE A 17 41.71 -5.58 -13.21
N ASP A 18 42.09 -6.43 -12.25
CA ASP A 18 41.16 -7.44 -11.71
C ASP A 18 40.20 -6.77 -10.72
N ARG A 19 39.37 -5.86 -11.22
CA ARG A 19 38.15 -5.46 -10.52
C ARG A 19 37.28 -6.70 -10.44
N GLN A 20 37.26 -7.33 -9.29
CA GLN A 20 36.26 -8.35 -8.98
C GLN A 20 34.89 -7.75 -9.26
N VAL A 21 34.32 -8.09 -10.41
CA VAL A 21 32.94 -7.73 -10.73
C VAL A 21 32.09 -8.51 -9.75
N PRO A 22 31.32 -7.84 -8.88
CA PRO A 22 30.46 -8.54 -7.91
C PRO A 22 29.58 -9.55 -8.63
N SER A 23 29.35 -10.70 -8.03
CA SER A 23 28.47 -11.70 -8.61
C SER A 23 27.07 -11.12 -8.81
N LYS A 24 26.31 -11.66 -9.77
CA LYS A 24 24.93 -11.25 -10.02
C LYS A 24 24.09 -11.33 -8.74
N ASP A 25 24.31 -12.36 -7.94
CA ASP A 25 23.57 -12.60 -6.70
C ASP A 25 23.95 -11.58 -5.61
N GLU A 26 25.22 -11.20 -5.52
CA GLU A 26 25.68 -10.16 -4.59
C GLU A 26 25.14 -8.77 -4.95
N LEU A 27 25.10 -8.44 -6.24
CA LEU A 27 24.49 -7.20 -6.73
C LEU A 27 22.99 -7.19 -6.45
N LEU A 28 22.30 -8.30 -6.71
CA LEU A 28 20.87 -8.44 -6.45
C LEU A 28 20.58 -8.29 -4.96
N GLU A 29 21.35 -8.94 -4.09
CA GLU A 29 21.17 -8.85 -2.63
C GLU A 29 21.39 -7.40 -2.14
N LYS A 30 22.41 -6.72 -2.64
CA LYS A 30 22.67 -5.32 -2.33
C LYS A 30 21.52 -4.42 -2.76
N GLU A 31 20.99 -4.61 -3.97
CA GLU A 31 19.85 -3.84 -4.48
C GLU A 31 18.59 -4.11 -3.63
N LEU A 32 18.30 -5.38 -3.31
CA LEU A 32 17.15 -5.73 -2.47
C LEU A 32 17.24 -5.12 -1.06
N LYS A 33 18.42 -5.07 -0.46
CA LYS A 33 18.65 -4.42 0.85
C LYS A 33 18.51 -2.90 0.80
N SER A 34 18.75 -2.28 -0.34
CA SER A 34 18.61 -0.82 -0.52
C SER A 34 17.18 -0.35 -0.65
N ILE A 35 16.22 -1.25 -0.91
CA ILE A 35 14.81 -0.91 -1.11
C ILE A 35 14.14 -0.68 0.25
N ASN A 36 13.55 0.49 0.44
CA ASN A 36 12.62 0.72 1.55
C ASN A 36 11.27 0.05 1.24
N TRP A 37 11.06 -1.16 1.74
CA TRP A 37 9.83 -1.93 1.54
C TRP A 37 8.63 -1.39 2.31
N GLN A 38 8.85 -0.46 3.24
CA GLN A 38 7.77 0.15 4.04
C GLN A 38 7.10 1.33 3.33
N GLU A 39 7.70 1.86 2.28
CA GLU A 39 7.18 2.93 1.46
C GLU A 39 6.86 2.45 0.05
N VAL A 40 5.70 2.84 -0.47
CA VAL A 40 5.31 2.60 -1.86
C VAL A 40 5.76 3.75 -2.75
N ASP A 41 6.08 3.46 -4.01
CA ASP A 41 6.49 4.48 -4.99
C ASP A 41 5.26 5.20 -5.56
N GLU A 42 4.17 4.43 -5.76
CA GLU A 42 2.85 4.93 -6.11
C GLU A 42 1.80 4.45 -5.12
N PHE A 43 1.00 5.39 -4.64
CA PHE A 43 -0.10 5.14 -3.73
C PHE A 43 -1.28 4.50 -4.48
N PRO A 44 -2.16 3.72 -3.83
CA PRO A 44 -3.37 3.26 -4.47
C PRO A 44 -4.17 4.43 -5.03
N SER A 45 -4.86 4.22 -6.14
CA SER A 45 -5.65 5.25 -6.79
C SER A 45 -6.98 4.73 -7.31
N VAL A 46 -7.84 5.66 -7.66
CA VAL A 46 -9.09 5.41 -8.37
C VAL A 46 -9.13 6.29 -9.61
N GLU A 47 -9.87 5.88 -10.61
CA GLU A 47 -9.98 6.61 -11.88
C GLU A 47 -10.35 8.09 -11.68
N ALA A 48 -11.23 8.39 -10.73
CA ALA A 48 -11.65 9.75 -10.41
C ALA A 48 -10.49 10.67 -9.94
N CYS A 49 -9.40 10.09 -9.40
CA CYS A 49 -8.24 10.83 -8.90
C CYS A 49 -7.04 10.84 -9.88
N ASP A 50 -7.12 10.15 -11.00
CA ASP A 50 -6.00 10.03 -11.96
C ASP A 50 -5.62 11.36 -12.61
N SER A 51 -6.56 12.30 -12.73
CA SER A 51 -6.31 13.65 -13.27
C SER A 51 -5.47 14.54 -12.36
N VAL A 52 -5.28 14.15 -11.08
CA VAL A 52 -4.50 14.91 -10.11
C VAL A 52 -3.02 14.62 -10.28
N SER A 53 -2.25 15.56 -10.81
CA SER A 53 -0.82 15.37 -11.10
C SER A 53 0.07 15.34 -9.84
N ASP A 54 -0.27 16.10 -8.81
CA ASP A 54 0.47 16.15 -7.56
C ASP A 54 0.24 14.89 -6.73
N LYS A 55 1.32 14.23 -6.31
CA LYS A 55 1.26 12.95 -5.57
C LYS A 55 0.57 13.06 -4.22
N VAL A 56 0.77 14.18 -3.51
CA VAL A 56 0.18 14.40 -2.18
C VAL A 56 -1.31 14.64 -2.31
N LEU A 57 -1.71 15.47 -3.25
CA LEU A 57 -3.13 15.76 -3.53
C LEU A 57 -3.85 14.53 -4.07
N ARG A 58 -3.19 13.72 -4.91
CA ARG A 58 -3.76 12.46 -5.41
C ARG A 58 -4.01 11.46 -4.29
N ARG A 59 -3.07 11.34 -3.35
CA ARG A 59 -3.23 10.53 -2.14
C ARG A 59 -4.42 11.01 -1.30
N GLN A 60 -4.54 12.33 -1.09
CA GLN A 60 -5.66 12.90 -0.35
C GLN A 60 -6.99 12.63 -1.05
N CYS A 61 -7.07 12.88 -2.36
CA CYS A 61 -8.24 12.55 -3.19
C CYS A 61 -8.67 11.09 -3.02
N PHE A 62 -7.71 10.16 -3.04
CA PHE A 62 -7.99 8.74 -2.85
C PHE A 62 -8.54 8.43 -1.44
N LEU A 63 -7.96 9.00 -0.38
CA LEU A 63 -8.44 8.81 0.99
C LEU A 63 -9.84 9.39 1.18
N ASP A 64 -10.10 10.58 0.66
CA ASP A 64 -11.41 11.21 0.69
C ASP A 64 -12.45 10.39 -0.06
N PHE A 65 -12.08 9.84 -1.24
CA PHE A 65 -12.92 8.92 -2.00
C PHE A 65 -13.26 7.66 -1.19
N LEU A 66 -12.28 7.04 -0.51
CA LEU A 66 -12.52 5.87 0.33
C LEU A 66 -13.51 6.18 1.46
N VAL A 67 -13.24 7.23 2.22
CA VAL A 67 -14.09 7.64 3.35
C VAL A 67 -15.51 7.93 2.88
N ALA A 68 -15.67 8.74 1.82
CA ALA A 68 -16.99 9.10 1.28
C ALA A 68 -17.78 7.87 0.81
N ASN A 69 -17.14 6.94 0.08
CA ASN A 69 -17.81 5.73 -0.40
C ASN A 69 -18.18 4.77 0.71
N ILE A 70 -17.31 4.60 1.72
CA ILE A 70 -17.61 3.78 2.90
C ILE A 70 -18.79 4.41 3.66
N GLN A 71 -18.75 5.70 3.94
CA GLN A 71 -19.84 6.41 4.62
C GLN A 71 -21.16 6.26 3.88
N GLN A 72 -21.18 6.54 2.58
CA GLN A 72 -22.40 6.43 1.77
C GLN A 72 -23.05 5.05 1.86
N ARG A 73 -22.24 3.97 1.80
CA ARG A 73 -22.74 2.60 1.90
C ARG A 73 -23.22 2.22 3.30
N LEU A 74 -22.56 2.74 4.32
CA LEU A 74 -22.94 2.49 5.71
C LEU A 74 -24.16 3.31 6.13
N HIS A 75 -24.40 4.49 5.54
CA HIS A 75 -25.57 5.33 5.80
C HIS A 75 -26.88 4.81 5.17
N ALA A 76 -26.81 3.93 4.16
CA ALA A 76 -27.97 3.48 3.38
C ALA A 76 -29.08 2.79 4.20
N GLU A 77 -28.80 2.38 5.46
CA GLU A 77 -29.78 1.91 6.45
C GLU A 77 -29.27 2.18 7.89
N PRO A 78 -30.16 2.32 8.87
CA PRO A 78 -29.80 2.80 10.20
C PRO A 78 -28.99 1.76 10.99
N LEU A 79 -27.68 1.67 10.76
CA LEU A 79 -26.75 0.99 11.67
C LEU A 79 -26.87 1.56 13.10
N LYS A 80 -27.22 2.84 13.23
CA LYS A 80 -27.41 3.52 14.50
C LYS A 80 -28.59 2.97 15.32
N VAL A 81 -29.64 2.39 14.71
CA VAL A 81 -30.70 1.70 15.42
C VAL A 81 -30.18 0.44 16.11
N LEU A 82 -29.22 -0.22 15.49
CA LEU A 82 -28.56 -1.43 16.04
C LEU A 82 -27.45 -1.06 17.03
N TYR A 83 -26.84 0.13 16.90
CA TYR A 83 -25.67 0.57 17.67
C TYR A 83 -25.78 2.06 18.05
N PRO A 84 -26.66 2.44 18.98
CA PRO A 84 -26.94 3.86 19.28
C PRO A 84 -25.74 4.63 19.84
N ASN A 85 -24.72 3.94 20.35
CA ASN A 85 -23.51 4.54 20.94
C ASN A 85 -22.29 4.51 20.00
N LEU A 86 -22.48 4.13 18.74
CA LEU A 86 -21.39 3.98 17.77
C LEU A 86 -21.38 5.17 16.80
N ASP A 87 -20.70 6.24 17.18
CA ASP A 87 -20.60 7.45 16.35
C ASP A 87 -19.50 7.34 15.30
N THR A 88 -18.43 6.61 15.61
CA THR A 88 -17.27 6.45 14.72
C THR A 88 -16.73 5.03 14.78
N ILE A 89 -16.43 4.45 13.63
CA ILE A 89 -15.79 3.13 13.50
C ILE A 89 -14.40 3.33 12.88
N GLU A 90 -13.37 2.75 13.49
CA GLU A 90 -12.10 2.58 12.81
C GLU A 90 -12.19 1.42 11.81
N MET A 91 -12.10 1.74 10.53
CA MET A 91 -12.11 0.77 9.44
C MET A 91 -10.69 0.51 8.95
N LYS A 92 -10.22 -0.72 9.10
CA LYS A 92 -8.99 -1.18 8.46
C LYS A 92 -9.32 -1.61 7.04
N VAL A 93 -8.73 -0.94 6.07
CA VAL A 93 -8.87 -1.23 4.64
C VAL A 93 -7.58 -1.85 4.15
N THR A 94 -7.66 -3.05 3.58
CA THR A 94 -6.53 -3.75 2.97
C THR A 94 -6.76 -3.85 1.47
N ILE A 95 -5.80 -3.36 0.67
CA ILE A 95 -5.81 -3.44 -0.79
C ILE A 95 -4.72 -4.41 -1.22
N PHE A 96 -5.11 -5.45 -1.94
CA PHE A 96 -4.21 -6.50 -2.41
C PHE A 96 -3.66 -6.20 -3.80
N PRO A 97 -2.56 -6.88 -4.20
CA PRO A 97 -1.94 -6.68 -5.52
C PRO A 97 -2.87 -6.99 -6.72
N ASP A 98 -3.86 -7.85 -6.52
CA ASP A 98 -4.88 -8.22 -7.51
C ASP A 98 -6.08 -7.26 -7.55
N ALA A 99 -5.96 -6.10 -6.89
CA ALA A 99 -7.02 -5.11 -6.73
C ALA A 99 -8.20 -5.55 -5.84
N HIS A 100 -8.12 -6.71 -5.18
CA HIS A 100 -9.10 -7.10 -4.17
C HIS A 100 -8.99 -6.19 -2.95
N VAL A 101 -10.14 -5.83 -2.35
CA VAL A 101 -10.22 -4.95 -1.17
C VAL A 101 -10.93 -5.67 -0.03
N GLU A 102 -10.32 -5.67 1.14
CA GLU A 102 -10.91 -6.19 2.37
C GLU A 102 -11.15 -5.05 3.36
N PHE A 103 -12.31 -5.11 4.02
CA PHE A 103 -12.74 -4.17 5.05
C PHE A 103 -12.89 -4.89 6.38
N GLU A 104 -12.09 -4.50 7.36
CA GLU A 104 -12.12 -5.06 8.71
C GLU A 104 -12.44 -3.93 9.71
N PRO A 105 -13.69 -3.90 10.28
CA PRO A 105 -14.02 -2.93 11.30
C PRO A 105 -13.33 -3.29 12.62
N LYS A 106 -12.72 -2.33 13.27
CA LYS A 106 -12.27 -2.47 14.65
C LYS A 106 -13.43 -2.15 15.58
N LEU A 107 -14.12 -3.19 16.00
CA LEU A 107 -15.28 -3.09 16.90
C LEU A 107 -14.86 -3.33 18.35
N THR A 108 -15.36 -2.51 19.26
CA THR A 108 -15.21 -2.70 20.70
C THR A 108 -16.12 -3.85 21.19
N ASP A 109 -15.73 -4.54 22.25
CA ASP A 109 -16.47 -5.71 22.78
C ASP A 109 -17.80 -5.33 23.47
N SER A 110 -18.11 -4.05 23.60
CA SER A 110 -19.35 -3.53 24.24
C SER A 110 -20.57 -3.48 23.30
N LEU A 111 -20.55 -4.19 22.17
CA LEU A 111 -21.66 -4.20 21.23
C LEU A 111 -22.79 -5.10 21.71
N ILE A 112 -24.05 -4.59 21.68
CA ILE A 112 -25.27 -5.31 22.05
C ILE A 112 -25.52 -6.51 21.13
N TYR A 113 -25.16 -6.39 19.86
CA TYR A 113 -25.20 -7.47 18.87
C TYR A 113 -23.79 -8.01 18.63
N GLY A 114 -23.69 -9.33 18.53
CA GLY A 114 -22.39 -9.99 18.40
C GLY A 114 -21.53 -9.44 17.25
N LYS A 115 -20.25 -9.29 17.49
CA LYS A 115 -19.24 -8.79 16.55
C LYS A 115 -19.34 -9.42 15.14
N ALA A 116 -19.66 -10.72 15.09
CA ALA A 116 -19.81 -11.47 13.83
C ALA A 116 -21.00 -10.95 12.99
N THR A 117 -22.10 -10.54 13.62
CA THR A 117 -23.29 -10.01 12.92
C THR A 117 -22.96 -8.66 12.27
N VAL A 118 -22.28 -7.77 13.01
CA VAL A 118 -21.85 -6.46 12.47
C VAL A 118 -20.88 -6.65 11.31
N ASP A 119 -19.89 -7.50 11.48
CA ASP A 119 -18.89 -7.80 10.44
C ASP A 119 -19.56 -8.32 9.15
N SER A 120 -20.56 -9.21 9.29
CA SER A 120 -21.31 -9.72 8.14
C SER A 120 -22.11 -8.63 7.43
N ILE A 121 -22.76 -7.73 8.17
CA ILE A 121 -23.54 -6.62 7.61
C ILE A 121 -22.60 -5.64 6.88
N LEU A 122 -21.48 -5.29 7.49
CA LEU A 122 -20.50 -4.37 6.90
C LEU A 122 -19.89 -4.97 5.63
N LYS A 123 -19.50 -6.24 5.64
CA LYS A 123 -18.99 -6.95 4.46
C LYS A 123 -20.01 -6.99 3.33
N ALA A 124 -21.28 -7.28 3.64
CA ALA A 124 -22.34 -7.30 2.62
C ALA A 124 -22.54 -5.92 1.97
N ARG A 125 -22.49 -4.83 2.75
CA ARG A 125 -22.66 -3.45 2.24
C ARG A 125 -21.46 -2.96 1.45
N LEU A 126 -20.27 -3.45 1.76
CA LEU A 126 -19.02 -3.06 1.11
C LEU A 126 -18.60 -4.02 -0.02
N SER A 127 -19.41 -5.07 -0.30
CA SER A 127 -19.10 -6.07 -1.32
C SER A 127 -19.04 -5.50 -2.74
N ASP A 128 -19.83 -4.46 -3.04
CA ASP A 128 -19.88 -3.78 -4.34
C ASP A 128 -19.09 -2.46 -4.30
N PHE A 129 -17.85 -2.54 -3.80
CA PHE A 129 -17.00 -1.36 -3.73
C PHE A 129 -16.39 -1.04 -5.09
N PRO A 130 -16.24 0.27 -5.46
CA PRO A 130 -15.63 0.66 -6.71
C PRO A 130 -14.21 0.10 -6.86
N SER A 131 -13.82 -0.19 -8.11
CA SER A 131 -12.50 -0.72 -8.42
C SER A 131 -11.40 0.25 -7.98
N ILE A 132 -10.39 -0.29 -7.29
CA ILE A 132 -9.22 0.43 -6.79
C ILE A 132 -7.98 -0.13 -7.48
N LYS A 133 -7.13 0.75 -7.98
CA LYS A 133 -5.80 0.37 -8.48
C LYS A 133 -4.87 0.15 -7.28
N PRO A 134 -4.16 -0.99 -7.20
CA PRO A 134 -3.24 -1.26 -6.10
C PRO A 134 -2.04 -0.29 -6.09
N ALA A 135 -1.39 -0.17 -4.94
CA ALA A 135 -0.13 0.54 -4.84
C ALA A 135 0.98 -0.16 -5.62
N LEU A 136 1.95 0.61 -6.11
CA LEU A 136 3.10 0.08 -6.82
C LEU A 136 4.40 0.33 -6.06
N LYS A 137 5.27 -0.67 -6.10
CA LYS A 137 6.67 -0.59 -5.70
C LYS A 137 7.55 -1.08 -6.84
N ARG A 138 8.34 -0.20 -7.44
CA ARG A 138 9.11 -0.49 -8.67
C ARG A 138 8.24 -1.13 -9.76
N ASP A 139 7.07 -0.54 -10.01
CA ASP A 139 6.05 -1.00 -10.96
C ASP A 139 5.42 -2.38 -10.63
N ILE A 140 5.71 -2.93 -9.45
CA ILE A 140 5.12 -4.20 -8.98
C ILE A 140 3.96 -3.87 -8.03
N PRO A 141 2.75 -4.42 -8.26
CA PRO A 141 1.64 -4.27 -7.35
C PRO A 141 1.95 -4.85 -5.97
N VAL A 142 1.68 -4.08 -4.92
CA VAL A 142 1.95 -4.47 -3.53
C VAL A 142 0.73 -4.29 -2.64
N LYS A 143 0.67 -5.11 -1.59
CA LYS A 143 -0.36 -5.01 -0.56
C LYS A 143 -0.16 -3.74 0.27
N THR A 144 -1.26 -3.00 0.49
CA THR A 144 -1.28 -1.82 1.37
C THR A 144 -2.42 -1.88 2.36
N GLN A 145 -2.25 -1.21 3.51
CA GLN A 145 -3.24 -1.16 4.57
C GLN A 145 -3.38 0.27 5.10
N PHE A 146 -4.63 0.66 5.35
CA PHE A 146 -5.00 1.94 5.95
C PHE A 146 -5.94 1.72 7.11
N VAL A 147 -5.89 2.59 8.11
CA VAL A 147 -6.89 2.66 9.17
C VAL A 147 -7.56 4.02 9.04
N LEU A 148 -8.86 4.00 8.77
CA LEU A 148 -9.65 5.20 8.51
C LEU A 148 -10.74 5.34 9.56
N PRO A 149 -10.89 6.51 10.21
CA PRO A 149 -12.05 6.79 11.03
C PRO A 149 -13.26 7.04 10.12
N VAL A 150 -14.30 6.24 10.27
CA VAL A 150 -15.55 6.38 9.54
C VAL A 150 -16.62 6.85 10.52
N VAL A 151 -17.11 8.07 10.32
CA VAL A 151 -18.17 8.65 11.13
C VAL A 151 -19.51 8.12 10.66
N LEU A 152 -20.29 7.54 11.56
CA LEU A 152 -21.62 7.01 11.31
C LEU A 152 -22.69 8.04 11.70
N GLU A 153 -22.53 9.30 11.32
CA GLU A 153 -23.51 10.32 11.63
C GLU A 153 -24.82 10.07 10.89
N VAL A 154 -25.89 10.07 11.69
CA VAL A 154 -27.26 10.20 11.18
C VAL A 154 -27.71 11.63 11.49
N LYS A 155 -27.90 12.41 10.45
CA LYS A 155 -28.71 13.63 10.53
C LYS A 155 -30.19 13.27 10.47
#